data_a9ed250213cf3dd7e0c9755efaae810f
#
_entry.id   a9ed250213cf3dd7e0c9755efaae810f
#
_cell.length_a   1.000
_cell.length_b   1.000
_cell.length_c   1.000
_cell.angle_alpha   90.00
_cell.angle_beta   90.00
_cell.angle_gamma   90.00
#
_symmetry.space_group_name_H-M   'P 1'
#
loop_
_entity.id
_entity.type
_entity.pdbx_description
1 polymer ?
#
loop_
_entity_poly.entity_id
_entity_poly.type
_entity_poly.pdbx_seq_one_letter_code
_entity_poly.pdbx_strand_id
1 'polypeptide(L)'
;SFDSFLGSGAGTYYGTSGGVTLSVLKCLYYFRTGNDLSNNEVLVKDKEFYKEYRLKIGRNVIRCASVSTMSNLLKVLLIKDEFDFIEVMNCEGGCIFGGGQVVLPTNKKDEIIKARALALKKNMRKGNSFPYKNPLVSELCDKYGDELVDVLHN
;
A
#
# COMPACT_ATOMS: atom_id res chain seq x y z
N SER A 1 25.96 -6.22 -10.39
CA SER A 1 25.03 -7.08 -11.12
C SER A 1 23.62 -6.53 -10.95
N PHE A 2 22.89 -6.30 -12.01
CA PHE A 2 21.51 -5.77 -12.00
C PHE A 2 20.52 -6.73 -11.32
N ASP A 3 20.90 -7.95 -11.09
CA ASP A 3 20.09 -9.00 -10.44
C ASP A 3 19.86 -8.79 -8.93
N SER A 4 20.57 -7.84 -8.32
CA SER A 4 20.37 -7.48 -6.91
C SER A 4 19.22 -6.48 -6.68
N PHE A 5 18.63 -5.92 -7.74
CA PHE A 5 17.44 -5.05 -7.67
C PHE A 5 16.13 -5.86 -7.62
N LEU A 6 16.06 -6.85 -6.76
CA LEU A 6 14.79 -7.47 -6.44
C LEU A 6 14.00 -6.49 -5.58
N GLY A 7 13.03 -5.83 -6.20
CA GLY A 7 12.08 -4.98 -5.50
C GLY A 7 11.42 -5.73 -4.34
N SER A 8 11.02 -5.02 -3.30
CA SER A 8 10.31 -5.67 -2.19
C SER A 8 9.00 -6.27 -2.69
N GLY A 9 8.59 -7.41 -2.13
CA GLY A 9 7.28 -7.99 -2.41
C GLY A 9 6.14 -7.03 -2.06
N ALA A 10 6.34 -6.13 -1.07
CA ALA A 10 5.43 -5.04 -0.76
C ALA A 10 5.28 -4.07 -1.93
N GLY A 11 6.38 -3.65 -2.58
CA GLY A 11 6.35 -2.78 -3.77
C GLY A 11 5.58 -3.39 -4.93
N THR A 12 5.67 -4.71 -5.12
CA THR A 12 4.87 -5.43 -6.12
C THR A 12 3.35 -5.25 -5.89
N TYR A 13 2.92 -5.11 -4.63
CA TYR A 13 1.51 -4.98 -4.29
C TYR A 13 0.99 -3.54 -4.38
N TYR A 14 1.86 -2.53 -4.56
CA TYR A 14 1.47 -1.11 -4.69
C TYR A 14 0.56 -0.84 -5.90
N GLY A 15 0.58 -1.70 -6.90
CA GLY A 15 -0.34 -1.62 -8.03
C GLY A 15 -1.81 -1.86 -7.68
N THR A 16 -2.12 -2.37 -6.47
CA THR A 16 -3.49 -2.57 -5.99
C THR A 16 -3.91 -1.47 -5.03
N SER A 17 -5.20 -1.12 -5.03
CA SER A 17 -5.77 -0.22 -4.02
C SER A 17 -5.61 -0.83 -2.61
N GLY A 18 -5.02 -0.07 -1.70
CA GLY A 18 -4.69 -0.50 -0.34
C GLY A 18 -3.30 -1.11 -0.18
N GLY A 19 -2.53 -1.27 -1.25
CA GLY A 19 -1.19 -1.85 -1.20
C GLY A 19 -0.19 -0.96 -0.46
N VAL A 20 -0.24 0.34 -0.73
CA VAL A 20 0.59 1.33 -0.03
C VAL A 20 0.16 1.44 1.43
N THR A 21 -1.15 1.53 1.69
CA THR A 21 -1.70 1.59 3.05
C THR A 21 -1.21 0.43 3.91
N LEU A 22 -1.28 -0.81 3.40
CA LEU A 22 -0.79 -1.98 4.13
C LEU A 22 0.72 -1.91 4.40
N SER A 23 1.51 -1.38 3.48
CA SER A 23 2.95 -1.23 3.66
C SER A 23 3.27 -0.17 4.72
N VAL A 24 2.58 0.96 4.71
CA VAL A 24 2.70 2.01 5.74
C VAL A 24 2.35 1.44 7.12
N LEU A 25 1.25 0.71 7.24
CA LEU A 25 0.85 0.09 8.51
C LEU A 25 1.87 -0.94 9.01
N LYS A 26 2.46 -1.74 8.11
CA LYS A 26 3.54 -2.68 8.46
C LYS A 26 4.78 -1.97 8.98
N CYS A 27 5.23 -0.92 8.30
CA CYS A 27 6.37 -0.12 8.75
C CYS A 27 6.09 0.53 10.11
N LEU A 28 4.93 1.17 10.25
CA LEU A 28 4.55 1.83 11.50
C LEU A 28 4.51 0.86 12.69
N TYR A 29 3.91 -0.32 12.48
CA TYR A 29 3.85 -1.35 13.51
C TYR A 29 5.23 -1.83 13.92
N TYR A 30 6.10 -2.12 12.95
CA TYR A 30 7.47 -2.54 13.21
C TYR A 30 8.27 -1.49 13.99
N PHE A 31 8.24 -0.23 13.56
CA PHE A 31 8.95 0.85 14.25
C PHE A 31 8.43 1.13 15.66
N ARG A 32 7.17 0.80 15.94
CA ARG A 32 6.57 0.99 17.27
C ARG A 32 6.72 -0.21 18.20
N THR A 33 6.81 -1.42 17.67
CA THR A 33 6.76 -2.67 18.46
C THR A 33 8.00 -3.56 18.33
N GLY A 34 8.82 -3.34 17.29
CA GLY A 34 9.91 -4.23 16.90
C GLY A 34 9.46 -5.55 16.26
N ASN A 35 8.15 -5.76 16.08
CA ASN A 35 7.59 -6.99 15.57
C ASN A 35 6.99 -6.83 14.17
N ASP A 36 6.94 -7.93 13.42
CA ASP A 36 6.27 -7.96 12.12
C ASP A 36 4.74 -7.99 12.27
N LEU A 37 4.06 -7.13 11.51
CA LEU A 37 2.61 -7.10 11.47
C LEU A 37 2.06 -8.25 10.62
N SER A 38 1.20 -9.08 11.21
CA SER A 38 0.38 -10.04 10.45
C SER A 38 -0.78 -9.34 9.73
N ASN A 39 -1.12 -9.82 8.54
CA ASN A 39 -2.26 -9.27 7.79
C ASN A 39 -3.61 -9.43 8.53
N ASN A 40 -3.72 -10.41 9.43
CA ASN A 40 -4.94 -10.65 10.20
C ASN A 40 -5.15 -9.65 11.34
N GLU A 41 -4.12 -8.86 11.68
CA GLU A 41 -4.20 -7.84 12.74
C GLU A 41 -4.75 -6.52 12.21
N VAL A 42 -4.82 -6.34 10.88
CA VAL A 42 -5.43 -5.18 10.25
C VAL A 42 -6.90 -5.47 9.96
N LEU A 43 -7.78 -4.75 10.60
CA LEU A 43 -9.21 -4.80 10.29
C LEU A 43 -9.48 -3.99 9.03
N VAL A 44 -9.98 -4.65 8.00
CA VAL A 44 -10.32 -4.03 6.71
C VAL A 44 -11.83 -4.04 6.52
N LYS A 45 -12.43 -2.89 6.21
CA LYS A 45 -13.86 -2.74 5.93
C LYS A 45 -14.07 -2.00 4.61
N ASP A 46 -14.83 -2.59 3.71
CA ASP A 46 -15.31 -1.90 2.52
C ASP A 46 -16.44 -0.94 2.91
N LYS A 47 -16.30 0.31 2.51
CA LYS A 47 -17.27 1.39 2.62
C LYS A 47 -17.77 1.76 1.22
N GLU A 48 -18.83 2.57 1.14
CA GLU A 48 -19.44 2.95 -0.14
C GLU A 48 -18.46 3.56 -1.15
N PHE A 49 -17.55 4.42 -0.69
CA PHE A 49 -16.62 5.15 -1.57
C PHE A 49 -15.14 5.05 -1.18
N TYR A 50 -14.79 4.24 -0.16
CA TYR A 50 -13.40 3.99 0.24
C TYR A 50 -13.30 2.65 0.98
N LYS A 51 -12.08 2.17 1.13
CA LYS A 51 -11.77 1.02 1.97
C LYS A 51 -11.09 1.50 3.25
N GLU A 52 -11.65 1.17 4.40
CA GLU A 52 -11.11 1.54 5.71
C GLU A 52 -10.19 0.46 6.24
N TYR A 53 -9.05 0.88 6.77
CA TYR A 53 -8.09 0.03 7.46
C TYR A 53 -7.94 0.53 8.89
N ARG A 54 -8.00 -0.38 9.85
CA ARG A 54 -7.78 -0.09 11.26
C ARG A 54 -6.73 -1.01 11.84
N LEU A 55 -5.74 -0.42 12.51
CA LEU A 55 -4.68 -1.13 13.21
C LEU A 55 -4.61 -0.63 14.64
N LYS A 56 -4.67 -1.55 15.61
CA LYS A 56 -4.48 -1.22 17.03
C LYS A 56 -3.03 -1.45 17.42
N ILE A 57 -2.38 -0.42 17.97
CA ILE A 57 -1.03 -0.49 18.53
C ILE A 57 -1.08 0.00 19.97
N GLY A 58 -1.02 -0.93 20.92
CA GLY A 58 -1.20 -0.60 22.34
C GLY A 58 -2.58 -0.01 22.60
N ARG A 59 -2.64 1.25 23.07
CA ARG A 59 -3.89 1.99 23.31
C ARG A 59 -4.38 2.79 22.11
N ASN A 60 -3.53 2.98 21.09
CA ASN A 60 -3.85 3.80 19.94
C ASN A 60 -4.47 2.95 18.82
N VAL A 61 -5.41 3.54 18.11
CA VAL A 61 -6.01 2.97 16.89
C VAL A 61 -5.66 3.85 15.72
N ILE A 62 -4.89 3.30 14.79
CA ILE A 62 -4.55 3.96 13.53
C ILE A 62 -5.66 3.68 12.52
N ARG A 63 -6.21 4.73 11.94
CA ARG A 63 -7.26 4.66 10.92
C ARG A 63 -6.74 5.17 9.60
N CYS A 64 -6.82 4.33 8.56
CA CYS A 64 -6.41 4.70 7.22
C CYS A 64 -7.55 4.48 6.23
N ALA A 65 -7.55 5.26 5.16
CA ALA A 65 -8.45 5.07 4.04
C ALA A 65 -7.66 4.81 2.75
N SER A 66 -8.15 3.91 1.91
CA SER A 66 -7.71 3.78 0.52
C SER A 66 -8.89 4.13 -0.38
N VAL A 67 -8.72 5.14 -1.20
CA VAL A 67 -9.75 5.67 -2.09
C VAL A 67 -9.32 5.59 -3.54
N SER A 68 -10.22 5.16 -4.39
CA SER A 68 -10.01 5.13 -5.84
C SER A 68 -11.01 6.08 -6.51
N THR A 69 -10.56 6.75 -7.55
CA THR A 69 -11.24 7.78 -8.33
C THR A 69 -11.34 9.15 -7.66
N MET A 70 -11.29 10.19 -8.49
CA MET A 70 -11.35 11.57 -7.99
C MET A 70 -12.71 11.91 -7.36
N SER A 71 -13.82 11.38 -7.88
CA SER A 71 -15.15 11.64 -7.33
C SER A 71 -15.30 11.08 -5.90
N ASN A 72 -14.73 9.91 -5.63
CA ASN A 72 -14.72 9.33 -4.30
C ASN A 72 -13.78 10.08 -3.35
N LEU A 73 -12.64 10.55 -3.88
CA LEU A 73 -11.71 11.37 -3.10
C LEU A 73 -12.39 12.63 -2.54
N LEU A 74 -13.17 13.35 -3.36
CA LEU A 74 -13.88 14.54 -2.91
C LEU A 74 -14.81 14.25 -1.71
N LYS A 75 -15.44 13.08 -1.68
CA LYS A 75 -16.27 12.65 -0.54
C LYS A 75 -15.43 12.33 0.70
N VAL A 76 -14.28 11.65 0.52
CA VAL A 76 -13.38 11.32 1.63
C VAL A 76 -12.73 12.55 2.24
N LEU A 77 -12.44 13.58 1.43
CA LEU A 77 -11.88 14.84 1.93
C LEU A 77 -12.81 15.57 2.92
N LEU A 78 -14.14 15.35 2.83
CA LEU A 78 -15.09 15.92 3.80
C LEU A 78 -14.96 15.30 5.19
N ILE A 79 -14.37 14.10 5.29
CA ILE A 79 -14.16 13.36 6.54
C ILE A 79 -12.67 13.04 6.78
N LYS A 80 -11.77 13.81 6.14
CA LYS A 80 -10.32 13.54 6.17
C LYS A 80 -9.73 13.48 7.58
N ASP A 81 -10.26 14.29 8.49
CA ASP A 81 -9.78 14.39 9.88
C ASP A 81 -10.09 13.12 10.71
N GLU A 82 -10.86 12.19 10.16
CA GLU A 82 -11.08 10.88 10.77
C GLU A 82 -9.94 9.88 10.51
N PHE A 83 -8.98 10.20 9.62
CA PHE A 83 -7.93 9.31 9.18
C PHE A 83 -6.54 9.86 9.49
N ASP A 84 -5.66 8.97 9.92
CA ASP A 84 -4.24 9.24 10.10
C ASP A 84 -3.47 9.19 8.77
N PHE A 85 -4.00 8.44 7.78
CA PHE A 85 -3.40 8.28 6.46
C PHE A 85 -4.47 7.99 5.41
N ILE A 86 -4.36 8.64 4.25
CA ILE A 86 -5.26 8.44 3.10
C ILE A 86 -4.41 8.11 1.87
N GLU A 87 -4.60 6.90 1.35
CA GLU A 87 -4.07 6.47 0.06
C GLU A 87 -5.03 6.86 -1.05
N VAL A 88 -4.53 7.55 -2.08
CA VAL A 88 -5.34 7.99 -3.22
C VAL A 88 -4.83 7.34 -4.49
N MET A 89 -5.73 6.67 -5.21
CA MET A 89 -5.46 6.13 -6.55
C MET A 89 -6.49 6.67 -7.55
N ASN A 90 -6.04 7.12 -8.72
CA ASN A 90 -6.95 7.63 -9.73
C ASN A 90 -7.80 6.52 -10.39
N CYS A 91 -7.22 5.34 -10.57
CA CYS A 91 -7.89 4.22 -11.24
C CYS A 91 -8.64 3.35 -10.24
N GLU A 92 -9.84 2.91 -10.60
CA GLU A 92 -10.62 1.95 -9.82
C GLU A 92 -9.86 0.62 -9.69
N GLY A 93 -9.73 0.10 -8.47
CA GLY A 93 -8.94 -1.10 -8.19
C GLY A 93 -7.41 -0.89 -8.18
N GLY A 94 -6.93 0.32 -8.49
CA GLY A 94 -5.53 0.68 -8.56
C GLY A 94 -4.93 0.58 -9.98
N CYS A 95 -3.61 0.64 -10.08
CA CYS A 95 -2.88 0.65 -11.35
C CYS A 95 -3.06 -0.63 -12.17
N ILE A 96 -3.46 -1.74 -11.54
CA ILE A 96 -3.75 -3.01 -12.22
C ILE A 96 -4.93 -2.93 -13.20
N PHE A 97 -5.73 -1.88 -13.13
CA PHE A 97 -6.82 -1.60 -14.07
C PHE A 97 -6.72 -0.20 -14.68
N GLY A 98 -5.55 0.43 -14.60
CA GLY A 98 -5.28 1.75 -15.17
C GLY A 98 -5.10 1.75 -16.68
N GLY A 99 -4.96 2.96 -17.24
CA GLY A 99 -4.89 3.21 -18.69
C GLY A 99 -3.69 2.58 -19.41
N GLY A 100 -2.67 2.13 -18.69
CA GLY A 100 -1.52 1.38 -19.25
C GLY A 100 -1.76 -0.13 -19.37
N GLN A 101 -2.92 -0.62 -18.98
CA GLN A 101 -3.27 -2.03 -19.04
C GLN A 101 -4.02 -2.36 -20.34
N VAL A 102 -3.99 -3.64 -20.73
CA VAL A 102 -4.77 -4.13 -21.86
C VAL A 102 -6.25 -3.84 -21.63
N VAL A 103 -6.87 -3.17 -22.60
CA VAL A 103 -8.31 -2.88 -22.59
C VAL A 103 -9.08 -4.18 -22.77
N LEU A 104 -9.97 -4.45 -21.85
CA LEU A 104 -10.77 -5.68 -21.81
C LEU A 104 -12.27 -5.34 -21.77
N PRO A 105 -13.14 -6.27 -22.15
CA PRO A 105 -14.58 -6.06 -22.11
C PRO A 105 -15.06 -5.64 -20.72
N THR A 106 -15.89 -4.61 -20.67
CA THR A 106 -16.39 -3.99 -19.42
C THR A 106 -17.24 -4.94 -18.56
N ASN A 107 -17.88 -5.92 -19.17
CA ASN A 107 -18.69 -6.93 -18.47
C ASN A 107 -17.89 -7.91 -17.60
N LYS A 108 -16.55 -7.94 -17.73
CA LYS A 108 -15.65 -8.79 -16.92
C LYS A 108 -14.71 -8.00 -16.01
N LYS A 109 -14.97 -6.71 -15.84
CA LYS A 109 -14.10 -5.78 -15.10
C LYS A 109 -13.74 -6.29 -13.72
N ASP A 110 -14.72 -6.66 -12.90
CA ASP A 110 -14.50 -7.10 -11.52
C ASP A 110 -13.71 -8.41 -11.41
N GLU A 111 -13.98 -9.35 -12.31
CA GLU A 111 -13.23 -10.61 -12.37
C GLU A 111 -11.77 -10.38 -12.71
N ILE A 112 -11.52 -9.46 -13.65
CA ILE A 112 -10.16 -9.12 -14.10
C ILE A 112 -9.40 -8.39 -13.01
N ILE A 113 -10.01 -7.43 -12.33
CA ILE A 113 -9.40 -6.71 -11.19
C ILE A 113 -9.02 -7.74 -10.11
N LYS A 114 -9.94 -8.63 -9.75
CA LYS A 114 -9.69 -9.69 -8.75
C LYS A 114 -8.55 -10.62 -9.18
N ALA A 115 -8.53 -11.07 -10.43
CA ALA A 115 -7.50 -11.97 -10.94
C ALA A 115 -6.11 -11.30 -10.94
N ARG A 116 -6.01 -10.06 -11.39
CA ARG A 116 -4.76 -9.28 -11.39
C ARG A 116 -4.27 -9.00 -9.97
N ALA A 117 -5.16 -8.60 -9.05
CA ALA A 117 -4.83 -8.41 -7.64
C ALA A 117 -4.33 -9.69 -6.99
N LEU A 118 -4.94 -10.84 -7.31
CA LEU A 118 -4.50 -12.14 -6.82
C LEU A 118 -3.12 -12.53 -7.35
N ALA A 119 -2.84 -12.23 -8.62
CA ALA A 119 -1.52 -12.46 -9.23
C ALA A 119 -0.42 -11.64 -8.55
N LEU A 120 -0.66 -10.34 -8.29
CA LEU A 120 0.27 -9.49 -7.54
C LEU A 120 0.46 -10.00 -6.11
N LYS A 121 -0.62 -10.39 -5.42
CA LYS A 121 -0.54 -10.97 -4.08
C LYS A 121 0.27 -12.28 -4.04
N LYS A 122 0.18 -13.10 -5.08
CA LYS A 122 0.98 -14.31 -5.22
C LYS A 122 2.46 -13.99 -5.43
N ASN A 123 2.76 -12.97 -6.23
CA ASN A 123 4.13 -12.51 -6.46
C ASN A 123 4.73 -11.83 -5.21
N MET A 124 3.93 -11.07 -4.45
CA MET A 124 4.36 -10.50 -3.17
C MET A 124 4.89 -11.56 -2.20
N ARG A 125 4.30 -12.76 -2.19
CA ARG A 125 4.74 -13.88 -1.33
C ARG A 125 6.09 -14.47 -1.72
N LYS A 126 6.56 -14.24 -2.94
CA LYS A 126 7.86 -14.74 -3.43
C LYS A 126 9.03 -13.83 -3.02
N GLY A 127 8.76 -12.57 -2.68
CA GLY A 127 9.74 -11.60 -2.23
C GLY A 127 9.58 -11.23 -0.76
N ASN A 128 10.43 -10.32 -0.30
CA ASN A 128 10.31 -9.78 1.05
C ASN A 128 9.04 -8.93 1.18
N SER A 129 8.07 -9.41 1.95
CA SER A 129 6.77 -8.75 2.15
C SER A 129 6.86 -7.50 3.03
N PHE A 130 8.01 -7.27 3.63
CA PHE A 130 8.24 -6.17 4.56
C PHE A 130 9.20 -5.16 3.94
N PRO A 131 8.76 -3.92 3.65
CA PRO A 131 9.60 -2.89 3.02
C PRO A 131 10.88 -2.60 3.81
N TYR A 132 10.77 -2.57 5.14
CA TYR A 132 11.86 -2.29 6.07
C TYR A 132 12.89 -3.43 6.21
N LYS A 133 12.64 -4.61 5.64
CA LYS A 133 13.57 -5.75 5.58
C LYS A 133 14.30 -5.85 4.24
N ASN A 134 14.20 -4.85 3.39
CA ASN A 134 14.95 -4.83 2.14
C ASN A 134 16.40 -4.44 2.44
N PRO A 135 17.38 -5.34 2.18
CA PRO A 135 18.80 -5.07 2.48
C PRO A 135 19.33 -3.82 1.78
N LEU A 136 18.87 -3.54 0.55
CA LEU A 136 19.27 -2.34 -0.19
C LEU A 136 18.78 -1.06 0.47
N VAL A 137 17.56 -1.07 1.04
CA VAL A 137 17.04 0.09 1.77
C VAL A 137 17.87 0.32 3.03
N SER A 138 18.18 -0.75 3.78
CA SER A 138 19.04 -0.64 4.96
C SER A 138 20.41 -0.08 4.59
N GLU A 139 21.06 -0.62 3.55
CA GLU A 139 22.38 -0.14 3.08
C GLU A 139 22.33 1.33 2.63
N LEU A 140 21.26 1.75 1.94
CA LEU A 140 21.08 3.15 1.54
C LEU A 140 20.86 4.06 2.75
N CYS A 141 20.05 3.64 3.72
CA CYS A 141 19.83 4.39 4.95
C CYS A 141 21.11 4.51 5.79
N ASP A 142 21.90 3.45 5.89
CA ASP A 142 23.16 3.44 6.62
C ASP A 142 24.20 4.35 5.95
N LYS A 143 24.21 4.40 4.61
CA LYS A 143 25.19 5.17 3.85
C LYS A 143 24.83 6.65 3.66
N TYR A 144 23.55 6.96 3.51
CA TYR A 144 23.05 8.27 3.10
C TYR A 144 21.93 8.80 4.00
N GLY A 145 21.69 8.22 5.18
CA GLY A 145 20.47 8.45 5.99
C GLY A 145 20.09 9.91 6.15
N ASP A 146 21.02 10.77 6.56
CA ASP A 146 20.75 12.19 6.75
C ASP A 146 20.60 12.94 5.42
N GLU A 147 21.41 12.60 4.42
CA GLU A 147 21.35 13.21 3.08
C GLU A 147 20.06 12.82 2.32
N LEU A 148 19.57 11.57 2.52
CA LEU A 148 18.32 11.11 1.92
C LEU A 148 17.10 11.89 2.45
N VAL A 149 17.10 12.27 3.71
CA VAL A 149 16.03 13.08 4.31
C VAL A 149 15.99 14.45 3.64
N ASP A 150 17.14 15.08 3.43
CA ASP A 150 17.24 16.40 2.79
C ASP A 150 16.80 16.37 1.32
N VAL A 151 17.15 15.30 0.58
CA VAL A 151 16.75 15.15 -0.84
C VAL A 151 15.26 14.85 -0.99
N LEU A 152 14.63 14.16 -0.03
CA LEU A 152 13.20 13.83 -0.08
C LEU A 152 12.29 14.98 0.39
N HIS A 153 12.84 16.00 1.08
CA HIS A 153 12.08 17.13 1.59
C HIS A 153 12.28 18.43 0.80
N ASN A 154 13.13 18.45 -0.24
CA ASN A 154 13.31 19.53 -1.21
C ASN A 154 12.63 19.16 -2.54
#